data_aba7f43a9972311249beef044ec1d548
#
_entry.id   aba7f43a9972311249beef044ec1d548
#
_cell.length_a   1.000
_cell.length_b   1.000
_cell.length_c   1.000
_cell.angle_alpha   90.00
_cell.angle_beta   90.00
_cell.angle_gamma   90.00
#
_symmetry.space_group_name_H-M   'P 1'
#
loop_
_entity.id
_entity.type
_entity.pdbx_description
1 polymer ?
#
loop_
_entity_poly.entity_id
_entity_poly.type
_entity_poly.pdbx_seq_one_letter_code
_entity_poly.pdbx_strand_id
1 'polypeptide(L)'
;GGYMADANAGFANTISNYNPTDNWTNVFMKSDKIIPVIYTNYKQLHQVTDDPVILAVGDIIKVAAMHRVTDTYGPIPYTQIGQDGSLTVPYDSQEDVYKAMFKELDAAVEALMPNRTNNFAADADAIYGGNVEKWIKLANSLKLRLAMRISYAAPELSKQMAESAVKNEVGVFTSNDDNARFDSWGTDGNPIKVAVEYNKVKTHTNGTACTTAAGDSH
;
A
#
# COMPACT_ATOMS: atom_id res chain seq x y z
N GLY A 1 7.73 -3.39 11.54
CA GLY A 1 8.75 -3.60 12.51
C GLY A 1 8.78 -4.92 13.26
N GLY A 2 7.74 -5.77 13.24
CA GLY A 2 7.72 -7.01 14.04
C GLY A 2 8.63 -8.15 13.54
N TYR A 3 9.18 -8.03 12.35
CA TYR A 3 10.01 -9.10 11.75
C TYR A 3 11.40 -9.26 12.40
N MET A 4 11.83 -8.26 13.14
CA MET A 4 13.15 -8.24 13.78
C MET A 4 13.03 -8.20 15.30
N ALA A 5 11.89 -8.63 15.85
CA ALA A 5 11.72 -8.69 17.30
C ALA A 5 12.66 -9.73 17.89
N ASP A 6 13.60 -9.25 18.68
CA ASP A 6 14.51 -10.09 19.46
C ASP A 6 13.73 -10.94 20.44
N ALA A 7 14.20 -12.17 20.64
CA ALA A 7 13.71 -13.10 21.66
C ALA A 7 13.59 -12.48 23.06
N ASN A 8 14.40 -11.49 23.37
CA ASN A 8 14.46 -10.83 24.66
C ASN A 8 13.62 -9.56 24.79
N ALA A 9 12.90 -9.16 23.76
CA ALA A 9 12.15 -7.89 23.75
C ALA A 9 10.81 -7.92 24.51
N GLY A 10 10.52 -8.94 25.29
CA GLY A 10 9.29 -9.04 26.08
C GLY A 10 8.00 -9.23 25.27
N PHE A 11 8.12 -9.34 23.97
CA PHE A 11 7.02 -9.69 23.07
C PHE A 11 7.01 -11.19 22.83
N ALA A 12 5.83 -11.77 22.68
CA ALA A 12 5.72 -13.16 22.27
C ALA A 12 6.46 -13.34 20.93
N ASN A 13 7.47 -14.21 20.92
CA ASN A 13 8.37 -14.48 19.79
C ASN A 13 7.70 -15.22 18.62
N THR A 14 6.46 -14.93 18.35
CA THR A 14 5.66 -15.69 17.42
C THR A 14 6.12 -15.50 15.98
N ILE A 15 6.53 -14.28 15.61
CA ILE A 15 6.89 -13.95 14.22
C ILE A 15 8.30 -14.45 13.89
N SER A 16 9.28 -14.19 14.73
CA SER A 16 10.67 -14.62 14.50
C SER A 16 10.84 -16.14 14.51
N ASN A 17 9.98 -16.87 15.22
CA ASN A 17 10.00 -18.33 15.29
C ASN A 17 8.98 -18.98 14.31
N TYR A 18 8.41 -18.23 13.39
CA TYR A 18 7.39 -18.74 12.45
C TYR A 18 6.19 -19.43 13.15
N ASN A 19 5.86 -18.98 14.35
CA ASN A 19 4.71 -19.50 15.07
C ASN A 19 3.48 -18.65 14.71
N PRO A 20 2.58 -19.15 13.83
CA PRO A 20 1.44 -18.38 13.35
C PRO A 20 0.46 -18.11 14.50
N THR A 21 -0.08 -16.90 14.50
CA THR A 21 -1.16 -16.49 15.37
C THR A 21 -2.39 -16.13 14.55
N ASP A 22 -3.53 -15.96 15.19
CA ASP A 22 -4.77 -15.52 14.54
C ASP A 22 -4.60 -14.22 13.74
N ASN A 23 -3.60 -13.41 14.07
CA ASN A 23 -3.30 -12.20 13.31
C ASN A 23 -2.91 -12.48 11.84
N TRP A 24 -2.38 -13.64 11.54
CA TRP A 24 -2.02 -14.02 10.18
C TRP A 24 -3.25 -14.31 9.32
N THR A 25 -4.27 -14.94 9.90
CA THR A 25 -5.55 -15.22 9.23
C THR A 25 -6.50 -14.03 9.24
N ASN A 26 -6.42 -13.20 10.27
CA ASN A 26 -7.24 -12.00 10.39
C ASN A 26 -7.05 -11.00 9.25
N VAL A 27 -5.88 -11.00 8.58
CA VAL A 27 -5.64 -10.17 7.39
C VAL A 27 -6.68 -10.40 6.29
N PHE A 28 -7.19 -11.64 6.18
CA PHE A 28 -8.16 -12.03 5.16
C PHE A 28 -9.62 -11.79 5.58
N MET A 29 -9.93 -11.91 6.86
CA MET A 29 -11.32 -12.06 7.32
C MET A 29 -11.81 -10.91 8.21
N LYS A 30 -10.94 -10.29 8.98
CA LYS A 30 -11.35 -9.28 9.94
C LYS A 30 -11.62 -7.94 9.28
N SER A 31 -12.78 -7.36 9.54
CA SER A 31 -13.28 -6.13 8.91
C SER A 31 -12.36 -4.91 9.08
N ASP A 32 -11.51 -4.91 10.11
CA ASP A 32 -10.53 -3.85 10.41
C ASP A 32 -9.14 -4.12 9.79
N LYS A 33 -8.99 -5.18 9.00
CA LYS A 33 -7.72 -5.60 8.40
C LYS A 33 -7.65 -5.28 6.91
N ILE A 34 -6.43 -5.39 6.37
CA ILE A 34 -6.05 -4.80 5.09
C ILE A 34 -6.94 -5.24 3.93
N ILE A 35 -7.23 -6.54 3.77
CA ILE A 35 -8.02 -7.01 2.62
C ILE A 35 -9.46 -6.51 2.70
N PRO A 36 -10.24 -6.79 3.78
CA PRO A 36 -11.60 -6.27 3.86
C PRO A 36 -11.69 -4.75 3.80
N VAL A 37 -10.76 -4.02 4.43
CA VAL A 37 -10.74 -2.55 4.40
C VAL A 37 -10.54 -2.04 2.98
N ILE A 38 -9.53 -2.54 2.27
CA ILE A 38 -9.24 -2.10 0.90
C ILE A 38 -10.41 -2.38 -0.03
N TYR A 39 -10.93 -3.61 -0.04
CA TYR A 39 -12.00 -3.97 -0.97
C TYR A 39 -13.34 -3.32 -0.64
N THR A 40 -13.67 -3.10 0.65
CA THR A 40 -14.87 -2.37 1.03
C THR A 40 -14.82 -0.93 0.54
N ASN A 41 -13.71 -0.24 0.80
CA ASN A 41 -13.55 1.15 0.35
C ASN A 41 -13.46 1.24 -1.18
N TYR A 42 -12.77 0.32 -1.83
CA TYR A 42 -12.68 0.26 -3.29
C TYR A 42 -14.06 0.07 -3.93
N LYS A 43 -14.88 -0.83 -3.40
CA LYS A 43 -16.26 -1.02 -3.85
C LYS A 43 -17.13 0.21 -3.63
N GLN A 44 -17.01 0.86 -2.47
CA GLN A 44 -17.72 2.10 -2.18
C GLN A 44 -17.31 3.22 -3.13
N LEU A 45 -16.03 3.34 -3.47
CA LEU A 45 -15.54 4.31 -4.42
C LEU A 45 -16.26 4.17 -5.78
N HIS A 46 -16.37 2.96 -6.31
CA HIS A 46 -17.07 2.67 -7.55
C HIS A 46 -18.60 2.85 -7.50
N GLN A 47 -19.17 3.00 -6.30
CA GLN A 47 -20.61 3.31 -6.12
C GLN A 47 -20.88 4.82 -6.08
N VAL A 48 -19.89 5.63 -5.70
CA VAL A 48 -20.07 7.07 -5.47
C VAL A 48 -19.53 7.94 -6.58
N THR A 49 -18.69 7.40 -7.46
CA THR A 49 -18.12 8.18 -8.58
C THR A 49 -17.83 7.31 -9.81
N ASP A 50 -18.00 7.94 -10.99
CA ASP A 50 -17.58 7.40 -12.29
C ASP A 50 -16.39 8.20 -12.85
N ASP A 51 -15.79 9.10 -12.06
CA ASP A 51 -14.64 9.89 -12.50
C ASP A 51 -13.41 8.98 -12.71
N PRO A 52 -12.91 8.88 -13.95
CA PRO A 52 -11.82 7.99 -14.29
C PRO A 52 -10.51 8.32 -13.56
N VAL A 53 -10.29 9.59 -13.18
CA VAL A 53 -9.10 10.01 -12.45
C VAL A 53 -9.15 9.49 -11.02
N ILE A 54 -10.29 9.63 -10.35
CA ILE A 54 -10.49 9.17 -8.98
C ILE A 54 -10.43 7.64 -8.92
N LEU A 55 -11.05 6.95 -9.87
CA LEU A 55 -11.03 5.49 -9.95
C LEU A 55 -9.62 4.96 -10.19
N ALA A 56 -8.85 5.58 -11.09
CA ALA A 56 -7.45 5.22 -11.36
C ALA A 56 -6.56 5.38 -10.12
N VAL A 57 -6.76 6.44 -9.34
CA VAL A 57 -6.06 6.62 -8.05
C VAL A 57 -6.45 5.52 -7.07
N GLY A 58 -7.72 5.12 -7.04
CA GLY A 58 -8.19 3.98 -6.25
C GLY A 58 -7.49 2.67 -6.63
N ASP A 59 -7.30 2.41 -7.92
CA ASP A 59 -6.56 1.24 -8.42
C ASP A 59 -5.09 1.25 -7.97
N ILE A 60 -4.42 2.39 -8.08
CA ILE A 60 -3.02 2.54 -7.63
C ILE A 60 -2.90 2.24 -6.14
N ILE A 61 -3.80 2.77 -5.31
CA ILE A 61 -3.81 2.53 -3.86
C ILE A 61 -4.07 1.04 -3.56
N LYS A 62 -5.03 0.42 -4.25
CA LYS A 62 -5.32 -1.01 -4.11
C LYS A 62 -4.08 -1.85 -4.42
N VAL A 63 -3.42 -1.61 -5.54
CA VAL A 63 -2.19 -2.32 -5.92
C VAL A 63 -1.09 -2.07 -4.90
N ALA A 64 -0.89 -0.82 -4.46
CA ALA A 64 0.12 -0.46 -3.46
C ALA A 64 -0.06 -1.18 -2.13
N ALA A 65 -1.29 -1.47 -1.72
CA ALA A 65 -1.59 -2.23 -0.52
C ALA A 65 -1.45 -3.74 -0.76
N MET A 66 -2.08 -4.24 -1.82
CA MET A 66 -2.25 -5.67 -2.03
C MET A 66 -0.99 -6.40 -2.49
N HIS A 67 -0.03 -5.71 -3.18
CA HIS A 67 1.23 -6.35 -3.54
C HIS A 67 2.00 -6.82 -2.31
N ARG A 68 1.92 -6.09 -1.20
CA ARG A 68 2.57 -6.50 0.06
C ARG A 68 1.89 -7.72 0.67
N VAL A 69 0.60 -7.87 0.46
CA VAL A 69 -0.15 -9.04 0.95
C VAL A 69 0.26 -10.28 0.19
N THR A 70 0.27 -10.25 -1.15
CA THR A 70 0.71 -11.40 -1.95
C THR A 70 2.19 -11.73 -1.76
N ASP A 71 3.04 -10.72 -1.53
CA ASP A 71 4.46 -10.93 -1.21
C ASP A 71 4.68 -11.64 0.13
N THR A 72 3.72 -11.50 1.04
CA THR A 72 3.79 -12.12 2.38
C THR A 72 3.15 -13.50 2.39
N TYR A 73 2.03 -13.66 1.70
CA TYR A 73 1.18 -14.84 1.81
C TYR A 73 1.20 -15.75 0.56
N GLY A 74 1.76 -15.28 -0.55
CA GLY A 74 1.72 -15.98 -1.84
C GLY A 74 0.36 -15.83 -2.52
N PRO A 75 -0.35 -16.92 -2.84
CA PRO A 75 -1.70 -16.87 -3.39
C PRO A 75 -2.66 -16.13 -2.46
N ILE A 76 -3.46 -15.23 -3.01
CA ILE A 76 -4.47 -14.45 -2.28
C ILE A 76 -5.74 -14.32 -3.12
N PRO A 77 -6.91 -14.09 -2.49
CA PRO A 77 -8.08 -13.66 -3.24
C PRO A 77 -7.85 -12.23 -3.76
N TYR A 78 -7.91 -12.02 -5.06
CA TYR A 78 -7.63 -10.72 -5.68
C TYR A 78 -8.63 -10.35 -6.76
N THR A 79 -8.73 -11.15 -7.83
CA THR A 79 -9.50 -10.79 -9.03
C THR A 79 -11.01 -10.92 -8.86
N GLN A 80 -11.48 -11.81 -7.98
CA GLN A 80 -12.89 -12.11 -7.83
C GLN A 80 -13.53 -11.60 -6.53
N ILE A 81 -12.78 -10.86 -5.72
CA ILE A 81 -13.34 -10.32 -4.48
C ILE A 81 -14.49 -9.35 -4.75
N GLY A 82 -15.63 -9.64 -4.14
CA GLY A 82 -16.80 -8.75 -4.13
C GLY A 82 -17.58 -8.69 -5.42
N GLN A 83 -17.31 -9.57 -6.39
CA GLN A 83 -18.00 -9.52 -7.69
C GLN A 83 -19.42 -10.11 -7.64
N ASP A 84 -19.64 -11.18 -6.92
CA ASP A 84 -20.91 -11.95 -6.95
C ASP A 84 -21.60 -12.10 -5.58
N GLY A 85 -21.06 -11.50 -4.53
CA GLY A 85 -21.61 -11.65 -3.17
C GLY A 85 -21.36 -13.03 -2.55
N SER A 86 -20.54 -13.86 -3.17
CA SER A 86 -20.17 -15.18 -2.65
C SER A 86 -19.40 -15.06 -1.34
N LEU A 87 -19.72 -15.95 -0.40
CA LEU A 87 -18.99 -16.09 0.88
C LEU A 87 -17.62 -16.76 0.69
N THR A 88 -17.42 -17.45 -0.44
CA THR A 88 -16.17 -18.13 -0.77
C THR A 88 -15.57 -17.51 -2.02
N VAL A 89 -14.40 -16.90 -1.87
CA VAL A 89 -13.65 -16.33 -3.00
C VAL A 89 -12.44 -17.21 -3.27
N PRO A 90 -12.24 -17.67 -4.51
CA PRO A 90 -11.05 -18.45 -4.86
C PRO A 90 -9.78 -17.62 -4.70
N TYR A 91 -8.69 -18.30 -4.41
CA TYR A 91 -7.36 -17.68 -4.38
C TYR A 91 -6.78 -17.67 -5.79
N ASP A 92 -6.32 -16.51 -6.20
CA ASP A 92 -5.51 -16.38 -7.42
C ASP A 92 -4.06 -16.79 -7.12
N SER A 93 -3.40 -17.39 -8.10
CA SER A 93 -1.96 -17.64 -7.98
C SER A 93 -1.19 -16.32 -7.85
N GLN A 94 -0.03 -16.33 -7.22
CA GLN A 94 0.78 -15.12 -7.12
C GLN A 94 1.14 -14.56 -8.50
N GLU A 95 1.36 -15.43 -9.49
CA GLU A 95 1.59 -15.04 -10.88
C GLU A 95 0.41 -14.28 -11.47
N ASP A 96 -0.82 -14.78 -11.28
CA ASP A 96 -2.02 -14.13 -11.80
C ASP A 96 -2.30 -12.80 -11.09
N VAL A 97 -2.06 -12.74 -9.78
CA VAL A 97 -2.14 -11.50 -9.00
C VAL A 97 -1.19 -10.44 -9.57
N TYR A 98 0.06 -10.78 -9.84
CA TYR A 98 1.03 -9.85 -10.41
C TYR A 98 0.65 -9.39 -11.82
N LYS A 99 0.17 -10.31 -12.67
CA LYS A 99 -0.34 -9.96 -14.01
C LYS A 99 -1.53 -9.00 -13.94
N ALA A 100 -2.45 -9.23 -13.01
CA ALA A 100 -3.59 -8.35 -12.78
C ALA A 100 -3.12 -6.96 -12.32
N MET A 101 -2.18 -6.89 -11.37
CA MET A 101 -1.62 -5.63 -10.87
C MET A 101 -0.94 -4.82 -11.98
N PHE A 102 -0.17 -5.46 -12.86
CA PHE A 102 0.43 -4.76 -14.00
C PHE A 102 -0.63 -4.17 -14.92
N LYS A 103 -1.66 -4.94 -15.24
CA LYS A 103 -2.77 -4.48 -16.08
C LYS A 103 -3.52 -3.31 -15.43
N GLU A 104 -3.77 -3.37 -14.13
CA GLU A 104 -4.43 -2.30 -13.39
C GLU A 104 -3.59 -1.02 -13.38
N LEU A 105 -2.28 -1.13 -13.14
CA LEU A 105 -1.39 0.03 -13.17
C LEU A 105 -1.29 0.65 -14.56
N ASP A 106 -1.26 -0.16 -15.62
CA ASP A 106 -1.25 0.34 -17.01
C ASP A 106 -2.54 1.07 -17.33
N ALA A 107 -3.70 0.50 -16.97
CA ALA A 107 -5.00 1.12 -17.17
C ALA A 107 -5.13 2.42 -16.35
N ALA A 108 -4.63 2.43 -15.12
CA ALA A 108 -4.64 3.64 -14.28
C ALA A 108 -3.78 4.76 -14.90
N VAL A 109 -2.58 4.44 -15.38
CA VAL A 109 -1.72 5.43 -16.06
C VAL A 109 -2.39 5.95 -17.32
N GLU A 110 -2.99 5.07 -18.14
CA GLU A 110 -3.72 5.46 -19.36
C GLU A 110 -4.88 6.42 -19.04
N ALA A 111 -5.65 6.15 -17.98
CA ALA A 111 -6.76 7.00 -17.54
C ALA A 111 -6.28 8.37 -17.00
N LEU A 112 -5.12 8.41 -16.35
CA LEU A 112 -4.57 9.63 -15.76
C LEU A 112 -3.86 10.53 -16.80
N MET A 113 -3.24 9.97 -17.83
CA MET A 113 -2.41 10.72 -18.79
C MET A 113 -3.11 11.92 -19.44
N PRO A 114 -4.38 11.86 -19.86
CA PRO A 114 -5.08 13.02 -20.41
C PRO A 114 -5.21 14.19 -19.42
N ASN A 115 -5.17 13.91 -18.14
CA ASN A 115 -5.35 14.86 -17.05
C ASN A 115 -4.06 15.18 -16.29
N ARG A 116 -2.89 14.82 -16.81
CA ARG A 116 -1.61 14.89 -16.11
C ARG A 116 -1.22 16.28 -15.59
N THR A 117 -1.70 17.32 -16.26
CA THR A 117 -1.42 18.72 -15.85
C THR A 117 -2.48 19.31 -14.92
N ASN A 118 -3.52 18.54 -14.61
CA ASN A 118 -4.63 18.96 -13.77
C ASN A 118 -4.42 18.46 -12.33
N ASN A 119 -5.15 19.10 -11.42
CA ASN A 119 -5.34 18.61 -10.07
C ASN A 119 -6.78 18.14 -9.91
N PHE A 120 -6.97 17.09 -9.12
CA PHE A 120 -8.30 16.62 -8.72
C PHE A 120 -8.44 16.72 -7.20
N ALA A 121 -9.65 16.90 -6.70
CA ALA A 121 -10.05 16.75 -5.30
C ALA A 121 -8.91 17.02 -4.27
N ALA A 122 -8.24 18.16 -4.36
CA ALA A 122 -7.04 18.47 -3.59
C ALA A 122 -7.24 18.30 -2.07
N ASP A 123 -8.42 18.62 -1.58
CA ASP A 123 -8.78 18.50 -0.16
C ASP A 123 -8.99 17.03 0.29
N ALA A 124 -9.22 16.13 -0.65
CA ALA A 124 -9.42 14.70 -0.39
C ALA A 124 -8.14 13.87 -0.57
N ASP A 125 -7.16 14.38 -1.31
CA ASP A 125 -5.87 13.70 -1.55
C ASP A 125 -4.80 14.15 -0.55
N ALA A 126 -4.70 13.43 0.54
CA ALA A 126 -3.73 13.69 1.60
C ALA A 126 -2.26 13.31 1.22
N ILE A 127 -2.03 12.72 0.05
CA ILE A 127 -0.70 12.26 -0.38
C ILE A 127 -0.04 13.30 -1.28
N TYR A 128 -0.73 13.73 -2.34
CA TYR A 128 -0.17 14.62 -3.36
C TYR A 128 -1.01 15.88 -3.59
N GLY A 129 -2.05 16.12 -2.79
CA GLY A 129 -2.94 17.28 -2.95
C GLY A 129 -3.63 17.34 -4.31
N GLY A 130 -3.97 16.19 -4.86
CA GLY A 130 -4.64 16.06 -6.15
C GLY A 130 -3.74 16.12 -7.38
N ASN A 131 -2.42 16.14 -7.22
CA ASN A 131 -1.48 16.24 -8.36
C ASN A 131 -1.43 14.94 -9.15
N VAL A 132 -2.05 14.94 -10.34
CA VAL A 132 -2.19 13.77 -11.21
C VAL A 132 -0.83 13.26 -11.71
N GLU A 133 0.10 14.14 -12.04
CA GLU A 133 1.44 13.74 -12.52
C GLU A 133 2.19 12.92 -11.46
N LYS A 134 2.10 13.31 -10.20
CA LYS A 134 2.71 12.55 -9.10
C LYS A 134 2.08 11.18 -8.90
N TRP A 135 0.78 11.04 -9.13
CA TRP A 135 0.10 9.75 -9.11
C TRP A 135 0.55 8.84 -10.25
N ILE A 136 0.78 9.40 -11.47
CA ILE A 136 1.36 8.65 -12.59
C ILE A 136 2.78 8.18 -12.26
N LYS A 137 3.62 9.05 -11.70
CA LYS A 137 4.97 8.68 -11.25
C LYS A 137 4.94 7.56 -10.21
N LEU A 138 4.01 7.63 -9.25
CA LEU A 138 3.84 6.57 -8.26
C LEU A 138 3.45 5.24 -8.93
N ALA A 139 2.48 5.25 -9.84
CA ALA A 139 2.06 4.05 -10.56
C ALA A 139 3.20 3.41 -11.35
N ASN A 140 3.95 4.22 -12.10
CA ASN A 140 5.12 3.75 -12.86
C ASN A 140 6.22 3.21 -11.93
N SER A 141 6.49 3.89 -10.80
CA SER A 141 7.49 3.45 -9.83
C SER A 141 7.08 2.15 -9.14
N LEU A 142 5.79 2.00 -8.84
CA LEU A 142 5.24 0.77 -8.30
C LEU A 142 5.33 -0.37 -9.32
N LYS A 143 5.00 -0.11 -10.58
CA LYS A 143 5.15 -1.05 -11.70
C LYS A 143 6.60 -1.51 -11.86
N LEU A 144 7.55 -0.58 -11.84
CA LEU A 144 8.98 -0.89 -11.89
C LEU A 144 9.40 -1.77 -10.69
N ARG A 145 8.94 -1.44 -9.49
CA ARG A 145 9.20 -2.23 -8.28
C ARG A 145 8.67 -3.65 -8.40
N LEU A 146 7.44 -3.82 -8.85
CA LEU A 146 6.83 -5.13 -9.08
C LEU A 146 7.59 -5.93 -10.14
N ALA A 147 7.98 -5.28 -11.23
CA ALA A 147 8.78 -5.90 -12.29
C ALA A 147 10.11 -6.43 -11.75
N MET A 148 10.84 -5.64 -10.97
CA MET A 148 12.11 -6.08 -10.37
C MET A 148 11.95 -7.27 -9.42
N ARG A 149 10.81 -7.38 -8.73
CA ARG A 149 10.55 -8.50 -7.81
C ARG A 149 10.38 -9.84 -8.53
N ILE A 150 9.89 -9.84 -9.76
CA ILE A 150 9.68 -11.05 -10.55
C ILE A 150 10.86 -11.36 -11.51
N SER A 151 11.97 -10.65 -11.38
CA SER A 151 13.10 -10.75 -12.34
C SER A 151 13.67 -12.15 -12.50
N TYR A 152 13.63 -12.98 -11.47
CA TYR A 152 14.05 -14.38 -11.53
C TYR A 152 12.94 -15.34 -11.93
N ALA A 153 11.71 -15.07 -11.51
CA ALA A 153 10.57 -15.96 -11.76
C ALA A 153 10.02 -15.81 -13.19
N ALA A 154 10.03 -14.58 -13.73
CA ALA A 154 9.49 -14.25 -15.05
C ALA A 154 10.34 -13.14 -15.71
N PRO A 155 11.58 -13.43 -16.15
CA PRO A 155 12.54 -12.42 -16.61
C PRO A 155 12.06 -11.61 -17.81
N GLU A 156 11.38 -12.23 -18.77
CA GLU A 156 10.86 -11.52 -19.96
C GLU A 156 9.75 -10.54 -19.59
N LEU A 157 8.80 -10.96 -18.77
CA LEU A 157 7.74 -10.08 -18.27
C LEU A 157 8.33 -8.96 -17.40
N SER A 158 9.28 -9.28 -16.55
CA SER A 158 10.00 -8.31 -15.73
C SER A 158 10.63 -7.22 -16.60
N LYS A 159 11.40 -7.61 -17.62
CA LYS A 159 12.04 -6.68 -18.55
C LYS A 159 11.02 -5.81 -19.25
N GLN A 160 9.98 -6.40 -19.82
CA GLN A 160 8.92 -5.68 -20.52
C GLN A 160 8.24 -4.63 -19.62
N MET A 161 7.86 -5.02 -18.41
CA MET A 161 7.16 -4.13 -17.47
C MET A 161 8.08 -3.03 -16.93
N ALA A 162 9.33 -3.36 -16.62
CA ALA A 162 10.32 -2.38 -16.16
C ALA A 162 10.62 -1.33 -17.23
N GLU A 163 10.90 -1.77 -18.46
CA GLU A 163 11.19 -0.86 -19.57
C GLU A 163 9.99 0.04 -19.89
N SER A 164 8.77 -0.49 -19.90
CA SER A 164 7.58 0.30 -20.17
C SER A 164 7.32 1.35 -19.08
N ALA A 165 7.60 1.02 -17.81
CA ALA A 165 7.47 1.98 -16.71
C ALA A 165 8.47 3.14 -16.84
N VAL A 166 9.73 2.85 -17.16
CA VAL A 166 10.79 3.86 -17.27
C VAL A 166 10.64 4.71 -18.56
N LYS A 167 10.18 4.11 -19.64
CA LYS A 167 9.97 4.80 -20.93
C LYS A 167 8.70 5.65 -20.99
N ASN A 168 7.83 5.57 -19.97
CA ASN A 168 6.65 6.41 -19.90
C ASN A 168 7.05 7.90 -19.94
N GLU A 169 6.27 8.75 -20.60
CA GLU A 169 6.56 10.18 -20.77
C GLU A 169 6.74 10.90 -19.43
N VAL A 170 5.95 10.54 -18.41
CA VAL A 170 6.05 11.12 -17.05
C VAL A 170 7.19 10.48 -16.27
N GLY A 171 7.52 9.22 -16.57
CA GLY A 171 8.60 8.47 -15.93
C GLY A 171 8.25 7.94 -14.55
N VAL A 172 9.31 7.63 -13.82
CA VAL A 172 9.28 7.09 -12.45
C VAL A 172 9.77 8.14 -11.46
N PHE A 173 9.79 7.81 -10.17
CA PHE A 173 10.38 8.67 -9.14
C PHE A 173 11.85 8.97 -9.42
N THR A 174 12.21 10.24 -9.31
CA THR A 174 13.60 10.72 -9.52
C THR A 174 14.13 11.52 -8.35
N SER A 175 13.26 11.95 -7.43
CA SER A 175 13.63 12.71 -6.25
C SER A 175 12.82 12.30 -5.02
N ASN A 176 13.24 12.77 -3.84
CA ASN A 176 12.49 12.59 -2.61
C ASN A 176 11.16 13.37 -2.59
N ASP A 177 11.01 14.37 -3.45
CA ASP A 177 9.77 15.15 -3.57
C ASP A 177 8.64 14.35 -4.28
N ASP A 178 9.02 13.27 -4.97
CA ASP A 178 8.08 12.36 -5.60
C ASP A 178 7.51 11.33 -4.61
N ASN A 179 8.10 11.19 -3.41
CA ASN A 179 7.69 10.19 -2.44
C ASN A 179 6.21 10.35 -2.04
N ALA A 180 5.47 9.24 -2.08
CA ALA A 180 4.13 9.15 -1.52
C ALA A 180 4.23 9.24 0.02
N ARG A 181 4.04 10.44 0.55
CA ARG A 181 4.10 10.71 1.98
C ARG A 181 2.71 11.06 2.47
N PHE A 182 2.26 10.35 3.46
CA PHE A 182 1.12 10.76 4.23
C PHE A 182 1.61 11.74 5.29
N ASP A 183 1.68 13.01 4.92
CA ASP A 183 1.96 14.05 5.89
C ASP A 183 0.72 14.20 6.78
N SER A 184 0.87 13.75 8.00
CA SER A 184 -0.14 13.98 9.02
C SER A 184 -0.41 15.47 9.08
N TRP A 185 -1.63 15.86 8.84
CA TRP A 185 -2.06 17.25 8.95
C TRP A 185 -1.63 17.81 10.30
N GLY A 186 -0.47 18.39 10.30
CA GLY A 186 0.26 19.30 11.14
C GLY A 186 -0.06 19.45 12.60
N THR A 187 -1.06 18.84 13.17
CA THR A 187 -1.46 19.09 14.54
C THR A 187 -1.97 17.83 15.22
N ASP A 188 -1.83 17.87 16.44
CA ASP A 188 -2.15 17.03 17.62
C ASP A 188 -3.22 15.92 17.53
N GLY A 189 -3.83 15.70 16.40
CA GLY A 189 -4.90 14.70 16.23
C GLY A 189 -4.59 13.51 15.32
N ASN A 190 -3.41 13.46 14.69
CA ASN A 190 -3.12 12.33 13.79
C ASN A 190 -2.62 11.13 14.59
N PRO A 191 -3.39 10.03 14.63
CA PRO A 191 -3.02 8.85 15.42
C PRO A 191 -1.71 8.20 14.96
N ILE A 192 -1.32 8.38 13.71
CA ILE A 192 -0.06 7.82 13.17
C ILE A 192 1.13 8.61 13.72
N LYS A 193 1.06 9.95 13.72
CA LYS A 193 2.12 10.80 14.28
C LYS A 193 2.27 10.56 15.77
N VAL A 194 1.16 10.56 16.50
CA VAL A 194 1.14 10.28 17.94
C VAL A 194 1.73 8.91 18.25
N ALA A 195 1.36 7.87 17.49
CA ALA A 195 1.91 6.52 17.68
C ALA A 195 3.40 6.45 17.38
N VAL A 196 3.89 7.16 16.35
CA VAL A 196 5.33 7.18 16.01
C VAL A 196 6.11 7.92 17.08
N GLU A 197 5.63 9.05 17.54
CA GLU A 197 6.28 9.83 18.61
C GLU A 197 6.25 9.08 19.95
N TYR A 198 5.12 8.50 20.30
CA TYR A 198 4.99 7.64 21.47
C TYR A 198 5.98 6.48 21.44
N ASN A 199 6.12 5.78 20.33
CA ASN A 199 7.06 4.69 20.19
C ASN A 199 8.52 5.15 20.24
N LYS A 200 8.85 6.33 19.71
CA LYS A 200 10.19 6.91 19.85
C LYS A 200 10.55 7.16 21.31
N VAL A 201 9.66 7.76 22.04
CA VAL A 201 9.87 8.06 23.47
C VAL A 201 9.98 6.79 24.27
N LYS A 202 9.11 5.81 24.03
CA LYS A 202 9.12 4.53 24.72
C LYS A 202 10.39 3.71 24.46
N THR A 203 10.93 3.75 23.26
CA THR A 203 12.19 3.07 22.94
C THR A 203 13.39 3.79 23.57
N HIS A 204 13.29 5.09 23.79
CA HIS A 204 14.38 5.87 24.37
C HIS A 204 14.50 5.68 25.88
N THR A 205 13.43 5.31 26.54
CA THR A 205 13.37 5.14 28.00
C THR A 205 13.57 3.70 28.48
N ASN A 206 13.95 2.77 27.58
CA ASN A 206 14.15 1.34 27.93
C ASN A 206 12.99 0.74 28.76
N GLY A 207 11.77 1.16 28.46
CA GLY A 207 10.60 0.68 29.17
C GLY A 207 10.39 1.26 30.57
N THR A 208 11.26 2.15 31.04
CA THR A 208 10.88 3.05 32.11
C THR A 208 9.81 3.99 31.63
N ALA A 209 8.95 4.34 32.51
CA ALA A 209 7.91 5.26 32.25
C ALA A 209 8.37 6.40 31.34
N CYS A 210 7.60 6.64 30.34
CA CYS A 210 7.90 7.59 29.30
C CYS A 210 8.12 8.96 29.90
N THR A 211 9.35 9.40 29.90
CA THR A 211 9.56 10.84 29.93
C THR A 211 9.22 11.33 28.55
N THR A 212 8.15 11.96 28.42
CA THR A 212 7.67 12.47 27.17
C THR A 212 8.65 13.47 26.62
N ALA A 213 8.66 13.63 25.31
CA ALA A 213 9.30 14.78 24.69
C ALA A 213 8.73 16.11 25.20
N ALA A 214 7.65 16.06 25.96
CA ALA A 214 7.09 17.17 26.73
C ALA A 214 7.66 17.26 28.16
N GLY A 215 8.63 16.42 28.49
CA GLY A 215 9.26 16.44 29.82
C GLY A 215 8.56 15.64 30.88
N ASP A 216 7.56 14.82 30.49
CA ASP A 216 6.88 13.96 31.46
C ASP A 216 7.74 12.74 31.77
N SER A 217 8.15 12.63 32.98
CA SER A 217 8.76 11.42 33.52
C SER A 217 7.67 10.51 34.01
N HIS A 218 7.65 9.35 33.54
CA HIS A 218 6.72 8.33 33.97
C HIS A 218 7.43 7.19 34.63
#